data_3bb550fdf8d69d4bdfa6d486731553e4
#
_entry.id   3bb550fdf8d69d4bdfa6d486731553e4
#
_cell.length_a   1.000
_cell.length_b   1.000
_cell.length_c   1.000
_cell.angle_alpha   90.00
_cell.angle_beta   90.00
_cell.angle_gamma   90.00
#
_symmetry.space_group_name_H-M   'P 1'
#
loop_
_entity.id
_entity.type
_entity.pdbx_description
1 polymer ?
#
loop_
_entity_poly.entity_id
_entity_poly.type
_entity_poly.pdbx_seq_one_letter_code
_entity_poly.pdbx_strand_id
1 'polypeptide(L)'
;MAHGIYYAHTGPLTWMARAHALALRLGPGGALTTETAAHLHGIETRAPQVLSGAVVSRQVQRLAGTRVTRRRALDIVTRQGLPVTSAAATVLDLVADHHTSQWRDAVHLMARWVHSGKVSADDVLEALAERGRYPLRSLVTTALEPIAAGIESILELDTLEGVILRHGLPRPTLQARGQGPHGEIRRDAEWEPYGVVLESDGRLFHSGASLQTDRRRDRYAARTGRVTLRAGHAEIRFGRCDLAIDIFLALRSRGYQGDILACSPRCPARTLCPALNCT
;
A
#
# COMPACT_ATOMS: atom_id res chain seq x y z
N MET A 1 9.29 -37.01 -4.27
CA MET A 1 7.83 -37.19 -4.45
C MET A 1 7.19 -37.47 -3.12
N ALA A 2 5.99 -36.99 -2.88
CA ALA A 2 5.27 -37.28 -1.64
C ALA A 2 4.51 -38.61 -1.81
N HIS A 3 4.48 -39.44 -0.77
CA HIS A 3 3.72 -40.68 -0.78
C HIS A 3 2.23 -40.39 -1.07
N GLY A 4 1.66 -41.05 -2.08
CA GLY A 4 0.27 -40.92 -2.49
C GLY A 4 -0.07 -39.77 -3.43
N ILE A 5 0.91 -38.98 -3.91
CA ILE A 5 0.69 -37.94 -4.93
C ILE A 5 1.55 -38.26 -6.15
N TYR A 6 0.92 -38.39 -7.31
CA TYR A 6 1.54 -38.76 -8.56
C TYR A 6 1.27 -37.69 -9.62
N TYR A 7 2.22 -37.48 -10.51
CA TYR A 7 2.09 -36.62 -11.67
C TYR A 7 1.94 -37.46 -12.92
N ALA A 8 1.10 -37.05 -13.86
CA ALA A 8 0.85 -37.77 -15.08
C ALA A 8 1.97 -37.62 -16.14
N HIS A 9 3.10 -36.97 -15.79
CA HIS A 9 4.24 -36.73 -16.67
C HIS A 9 5.56 -36.85 -15.92
N THR A 10 6.66 -37.06 -16.68
CA THR A 10 8.04 -37.17 -16.17
C THR A 10 8.86 -35.86 -16.31
N GLY A 11 8.29 -34.82 -16.92
CA GLY A 11 8.97 -33.54 -17.12
C GLY A 11 9.12 -32.73 -15.84
N PRO A 12 9.79 -31.56 -15.89
CA PRO A 12 9.93 -30.66 -14.76
C PRO A 12 8.57 -30.22 -14.22
N LEU A 13 8.45 -30.19 -12.90
CA LEU A 13 7.21 -29.75 -12.24
C LEU A 13 7.04 -28.23 -12.35
N THR A 14 5.92 -27.82 -12.93
CA THR A 14 5.54 -26.42 -12.92
C THR A 14 5.21 -25.96 -11.49
N TRP A 15 5.25 -24.66 -11.25
CA TRP A 15 4.84 -24.10 -9.97
C TRP A 15 3.39 -24.48 -9.63
N MET A 16 2.49 -24.41 -10.61
CA MET A 16 1.09 -24.76 -10.45
C MET A 16 0.91 -26.26 -10.10
N ALA A 17 1.67 -27.17 -10.74
CA ALA A 17 1.65 -28.58 -10.38
C ALA A 17 2.08 -28.82 -8.93
N ARG A 18 3.09 -28.10 -8.46
CA ARG A 18 3.53 -28.13 -7.05
C ARG A 18 2.47 -27.59 -6.11
N ALA A 19 1.76 -26.49 -6.48
CA ALA A 19 0.69 -25.91 -5.70
C ALA A 19 -0.50 -26.88 -5.58
N HIS A 20 -0.89 -27.57 -6.67
CA HIS A 20 -1.91 -28.62 -6.63
C HIS A 20 -1.50 -29.80 -5.73
N ALA A 21 -0.24 -30.23 -5.81
CA ALA A 21 0.27 -31.30 -4.95
C ALA A 21 0.19 -30.91 -3.47
N LEU A 22 0.54 -29.67 -3.13
CA LEU A 22 0.39 -29.17 -1.77
C LEU A 22 -1.09 -29.12 -1.36
N ALA A 23 -1.98 -28.59 -2.19
CA ALA A 23 -3.42 -28.53 -1.89
C ALA A 23 -4.01 -29.95 -1.66
N LEU A 24 -3.67 -30.91 -2.48
CA LEU A 24 -4.06 -32.32 -2.28
C LEU A 24 -3.52 -32.87 -0.95
N ARG A 25 -2.30 -32.52 -0.58
CA ARG A 25 -1.69 -32.95 0.69
C ARG A 25 -2.35 -32.30 1.89
N LEU A 26 -2.72 -31.03 1.78
CA LEU A 26 -3.49 -30.33 2.80
C LEU A 26 -4.89 -30.94 2.97
N GLY A 27 -5.52 -31.43 1.87
CA GLY A 27 -6.80 -32.10 1.83
C GLY A 27 -7.97 -31.21 2.30
N PRO A 28 -9.16 -31.80 2.53
CA PRO A 28 -10.35 -31.03 2.92
C PRO A 28 -10.11 -30.14 4.14
N GLY A 29 -10.54 -28.87 4.06
CA GLY A 29 -10.35 -27.89 5.12
C GLY A 29 -8.93 -27.32 5.24
N GLY A 30 -8.00 -27.69 4.35
CA GLY A 30 -6.71 -27.04 4.21
C GLY A 30 -6.70 -26.01 3.08
N ALA A 31 -5.82 -25.02 3.17
CA ALA A 31 -5.69 -23.97 2.17
C ALA A 31 -4.23 -23.56 1.97
N LEU A 32 -3.92 -23.06 0.76
CA LEU A 32 -2.68 -22.33 0.49
C LEU A 32 -2.75 -20.95 1.14
N THR A 33 -1.62 -20.47 1.67
CA THR A 33 -1.58 -19.27 2.51
C THR A 33 -0.44 -18.33 2.13
N THR A 34 -0.36 -17.18 2.78
CA THR A 34 0.74 -16.20 2.68
C THR A 34 1.13 -15.89 1.23
N GLU A 35 2.40 -15.92 0.86
CA GLU A 35 2.88 -15.56 -0.49
C GLU A 35 2.31 -16.48 -1.58
N THR A 36 2.01 -17.73 -1.26
CA THR A 36 1.38 -18.66 -2.20
C THR A 36 -0.04 -18.24 -2.52
N ALA A 37 -0.81 -17.86 -1.52
CA ALA A 37 -2.15 -17.31 -1.72
C ALA A 37 -2.09 -15.94 -2.42
N ALA A 38 -1.13 -15.06 -2.05
CA ALA A 38 -0.94 -13.76 -2.67
C ALA A 38 -0.67 -13.86 -4.18
N HIS A 39 0.14 -14.82 -4.60
CA HIS A 39 0.39 -15.09 -6.01
C HIS A 39 -0.89 -15.58 -6.72
N LEU A 40 -1.67 -16.47 -6.11
CA LEU A 40 -2.93 -16.96 -6.67
C LEU A 40 -4.05 -15.89 -6.68
N HIS A 41 -4.01 -14.92 -5.78
CA HIS A 41 -4.85 -13.72 -5.83
C HIS A 41 -4.41 -12.73 -6.92
N GLY A 42 -3.24 -12.90 -7.51
CA GLY A 42 -2.70 -12.03 -8.56
C GLY A 42 -2.11 -10.71 -8.04
N ILE A 43 -1.75 -10.64 -6.76
CA ILE A 43 -1.05 -9.48 -6.17
C ILE A 43 0.46 -9.62 -6.34
N GLU A 44 1.00 -10.82 -6.08
CA GLU A 44 2.41 -11.11 -6.30
C GLU A 44 2.62 -11.68 -7.69
N THR A 45 3.37 -10.95 -8.52
CA THR A 45 3.68 -11.40 -9.91
C THR A 45 4.69 -12.54 -9.90
N ARG A 46 5.65 -12.52 -8.96
CA ARG A 46 6.66 -13.57 -8.83
C ARG A 46 6.12 -14.72 -7.98
N ALA A 47 6.10 -15.91 -8.56
CA ALA A 47 5.72 -17.13 -7.86
C ALA A 47 6.74 -17.46 -6.75
N PRO A 48 6.30 -17.73 -5.49
CA PRO A 48 7.21 -18.06 -4.40
C PRO A 48 7.89 -19.41 -4.63
N GLN A 49 9.15 -19.53 -4.24
CA GLN A 49 9.89 -20.80 -4.34
C GLN A 49 9.41 -21.83 -3.32
N VAL A 50 9.15 -21.37 -2.09
CA VAL A 50 8.59 -22.16 -0.99
C VAL A 50 7.08 -21.97 -0.99
N LEU A 51 6.34 -23.06 -1.13
CA LEU A 51 4.89 -23.03 -1.09
C LEU A 51 4.39 -23.10 0.36
N SER A 52 3.49 -22.22 0.71
CA SER A 52 2.92 -22.13 2.06
C SER A 52 1.48 -22.63 2.08
N GLY A 53 1.13 -23.37 3.13
CA GLY A 53 -0.22 -23.85 3.36
C GLY A 53 -0.56 -23.95 4.85
N ALA A 54 -1.84 -24.08 5.14
CA ALA A 54 -2.32 -24.30 6.51
C ALA A 54 -3.42 -25.34 6.56
N VAL A 55 -3.55 -25.96 7.73
CA VAL A 55 -4.62 -26.90 8.05
C VAL A 55 -5.20 -26.61 9.42
N VAL A 56 -6.44 -27.04 9.66
CA VAL A 56 -7.08 -26.97 10.97
C VAL A 56 -6.83 -28.28 11.71
N SER A 57 -6.25 -28.17 12.89
CA SER A 57 -6.18 -29.26 13.93
C SER A 57 -5.52 -30.60 13.56
N ARG A 58 -4.89 -30.75 12.38
CA ARG A 58 -4.23 -32.00 12.00
C ARG A 58 -2.74 -31.82 11.69
N GLN A 59 -1.99 -32.90 11.75
CA GLN A 59 -0.62 -32.94 11.29
C GLN A 59 -0.58 -33.35 9.81
N VAL A 60 0.27 -32.67 9.05
CA VAL A 60 0.52 -32.97 7.64
C VAL A 60 2.02 -33.15 7.45
N GLN A 61 2.40 -34.27 6.85
CA GLN A 61 3.81 -34.52 6.50
C GLN A 61 4.26 -33.47 5.47
N ARG A 62 5.37 -32.81 5.76
CA ARG A 62 5.91 -31.77 4.88
C ARG A 62 6.38 -32.35 3.54
N LEU A 63 6.12 -31.63 2.48
CA LEU A 63 6.74 -31.83 1.17
C LEU A 63 8.00 -30.96 1.08
N ALA A 64 8.98 -31.42 0.32
CA ALA A 64 10.16 -30.61 0.01
C ALA A 64 9.74 -29.28 -0.64
N GLY A 65 10.32 -28.17 -0.19
CA GLY A 65 9.98 -26.82 -0.68
C GLY A 65 8.59 -26.33 -0.25
N THR A 66 8.04 -26.86 0.86
CA THR A 66 6.77 -26.39 1.43
C THR A 66 6.87 -26.05 2.91
N ARG A 67 6.05 -25.10 3.33
CA ARG A 67 5.80 -24.75 4.72
C ARG A 67 4.33 -24.98 5.05
N VAL A 68 4.02 -25.77 6.07
CA VAL A 68 2.65 -26.04 6.52
C VAL A 68 2.51 -25.62 7.97
N THR A 69 1.50 -24.80 8.25
CA THR A 69 1.18 -24.32 9.60
C THR A 69 -0.17 -24.87 10.07
N ARG A 70 -0.37 -24.91 11.37
CA ARG A 70 -1.67 -25.22 11.96
C ARG A 70 -2.36 -23.93 12.39
N ARG A 71 -3.65 -23.83 12.11
CA ARG A 71 -4.50 -22.69 12.47
C ARG A 71 -5.75 -23.20 13.20
N ARG A 72 -6.39 -22.34 13.98
CA ARG A 72 -7.66 -22.66 14.64
C ARG A 72 -8.82 -22.69 13.67
N ALA A 73 -8.82 -21.78 12.73
CA ALA A 73 -9.79 -21.65 11.64
C ALA A 73 -9.09 -21.13 10.37
N LEU A 74 -9.67 -21.39 9.23
CA LEU A 74 -9.24 -20.90 7.94
C LEU A 74 -10.48 -20.36 7.21
N ASP A 75 -10.40 -19.13 6.76
CA ASP A 75 -11.36 -18.56 5.81
C ASP A 75 -10.85 -18.89 4.40
N ILE A 76 -11.58 -19.80 3.70
CA ILE A 76 -11.10 -20.44 2.48
C ILE A 76 -11.97 -20.00 1.31
N VAL A 77 -11.30 -19.59 0.25
CA VAL A 77 -11.90 -19.31 -1.07
C VAL A 77 -11.20 -20.13 -2.14
N THR A 78 -11.80 -20.21 -3.33
CA THR A 78 -11.16 -20.88 -4.47
C THR A 78 -10.54 -19.83 -5.40
N ARG A 79 -9.27 -20.02 -5.77
CA ARG A 79 -8.58 -19.24 -6.78
C ARG A 79 -7.83 -20.17 -7.74
N GLN A 80 -8.05 -20.00 -9.04
CA GLN A 80 -7.44 -20.85 -10.09
C GLN A 80 -7.64 -22.36 -9.82
N GLY A 81 -8.81 -22.73 -9.28
CA GLY A 81 -9.12 -24.12 -8.94
C GLY A 81 -8.49 -24.65 -7.65
N LEU A 82 -7.79 -23.81 -6.89
CA LEU A 82 -7.10 -24.18 -5.65
C LEU A 82 -7.76 -23.55 -4.41
N PRO A 83 -7.81 -24.26 -3.26
CA PRO A 83 -8.23 -23.68 -1.99
C PRO A 83 -7.13 -22.76 -1.47
N VAL A 84 -7.47 -21.49 -1.27
CA VAL A 84 -6.56 -20.47 -0.71
C VAL A 84 -7.25 -19.73 0.43
N THR A 85 -6.48 -19.13 1.33
CA THR A 85 -7.07 -18.19 2.30
C THR A 85 -7.69 -17.00 1.57
N SER A 86 -8.78 -16.44 2.11
CA SER A 86 -9.40 -15.22 1.57
C SER A 86 -8.38 -14.08 1.44
N ALA A 87 -8.69 -13.06 0.67
CA ALA A 87 -7.81 -11.92 0.49
C ALA A 87 -7.50 -11.24 1.84
N ALA A 88 -8.51 -10.98 2.66
CA ALA A 88 -8.34 -10.38 3.99
C ALA A 88 -7.51 -11.25 4.92
N ALA A 89 -7.79 -12.56 5.00
CA ALA A 89 -7.01 -13.48 5.80
C ALA A 89 -5.56 -13.57 5.32
N THR A 90 -5.34 -13.54 4.01
CA THR A 90 -4.00 -13.57 3.40
C THR A 90 -3.19 -12.32 3.75
N VAL A 91 -3.79 -11.13 3.69
CA VAL A 91 -3.15 -9.87 4.11
C VAL A 91 -2.70 -9.94 5.55
N LEU A 92 -3.58 -10.36 6.46
CA LEU A 92 -3.25 -10.49 7.87
C LEU A 92 -2.14 -11.52 8.12
N ASP A 93 -2.14 -12.63 7.39
CA ASP A 93 -1.08 -13.63 7.49
C ASP A 93 0.26 -13.10 7.00
N LEU A 94 0.28 -12.33 5.91
CA LEU A 94 1.50 -11.71 5.39
C LEU A 94 2.07 -10.67 6.36
N VAL A 95 1.22 -9.81 6.93
CA VAL A 95 1.63 -8.84 7.96
C VAL A 95 2.28 -9.55 9.15
N ALA A 96 1.71 -10.68 9.59
CA ALA A 96 2.26 -11.45 10.71
C ALA A 96 3.57 -12.18 10.36
N ASP A 97 3.69 -12.67 9.13
CA ASP A 97 4.81 -13.53 8.71
C ASP A 97 6.08 -12.72 8.39
N HIS A 98 5.93 -11.54 7.80
CA HIS A 98 7.04 -10.64 7.49
C HIS A 98 7.67 -9.98 8.72
N HIS A 99 7.23 -10.34 9.94
CA HIS A 99 7.68 -9.66 11.16
C HIS A 99 7.68 -8.14 11.01
N THR A 100 6.62 -7.61 10.36
CA THR A 100 6.48 -6.18 10.13
C THR A 100 6.30 -5.47 11.48
N SER A 101 7.41 -5.34 12.21
CA SER A 101 7.47 -4.55 13.43
C SER A 101 7.34 -3.05 13.13
N GLN A 102 7.52 -2.68 11.87
CA GLN A 102 7.41 -1.30 11.40
C GLN A 102 6.05 -1.13 10.72
N TRP A 103 5.22 -0.26 11.32
CA TRP A 103 3.89 0.01 10.81
C TRP A 103 3.86 0.50 9.34
N ARG A 104 4.95 1.14 8.86
CA ARG A 104 5.11 1.57 7.46
C ARG A 104 5.10 0.40 6.47
N ASP A 105 5.76 -0.71 6.83
CA ASP A 105 5.78 -1.90 5.98
C ASP A 105 4.39 -2.54 5.92
N ALA A 106 3.69 -2.55 7.05
CA ALA A 106 2.30 -3.01 7.11
C ALA A 106 1.37 -2.13 6.27
N VAL A 107 1.51 -0.79 6.35
CA VAL A 107 0.76 0.14 5.48
C VAL A 107 1.03 -0.14 4.02
N HIS A 108 2.30 -0.26 3.61
CA HIS A 108 2.66 -0.53 2.22
C HIS A 108 2.06 -1.85 1.70
N LEU A 109 2.17 -2.91 2.49
CA LEU A 109 1.61 -4.21 2.14
C LEU A 109 0.08 -4.12 1.99
N MET A 110 -0.62 -3.57 2.98
CA MET A 110 -2.08 -3.48 2.99
C MET A 110 -2.60 -2.54 1.90
N ALA A 111 -1.94 -1.39 1.69
CA ALA A 111 -2.29 -0.46 0.63
C ALA A 111 -2.26 -1.14 -0.75
N ARG A 112 -1.23 -1.91 -1.06
CA ARG A 112 -1.14 -2.67 -2.32
C ARG A 112 -2.35 -3.58 -2.53
N TRP A 113 -2.82 -4.26 -1.48
CA TRP A 113 -3.96 -5.16 -1.55
C TRP A 113 -5.28 -4.40 -1.71
N VAL A 114 -5.50 -3.36 -0.91
CA VAL A 114 -6.71 -2.54 -0.97
C VAL A 114 -6.83 -1.85 -2.35
N HIS A 115 -5.76 -1.23 -2.83
CA HIS A 115 -5.77 -0.53 -4.13
C HIS A 115 -5.83 -1.46 -5.35
N SER A 116 -5.48 -2.73 -5.17
CA SER A 116 -5.73 -3.74 -6.21
C SER A 116 -7.22 -4.07 -6.40
N GLY A 117 -8.08 -3.61 -5.50
CA GLY A 117 -9.51 -3.94 -5.46
C GLY A 117 -9.79 -5.39 -5.05
N LYS A 118 -8.80 -6.11 -4.51
CA LYS A 118 -8.98 -7.52 -4.09
C LYS A 118 -9.56 -7.65 -2.69
N VAL A 119 -9.44 -6.61 -1.89
CA VAL A 119 -9.93 -6.53 -0.51
C VAL A 119 -10.17 -5.06 -0.16
N SER A 120 -11.16 -4.76 0.65
CA SER A 120 -11.35 -3.44 1.23
C SER A 120 -10.68 -3.33 2.61
N ALA A 121 -10.50 -2.11 3.11
CA ALA A 121 -10.02 -1.91 4.49
C ALA A 121 -10.99 -2.53 5.51
N ASP A 122 -12.30 -2.43 5.25
CA ASP A 122 -13.35 -2.98 6.11
C ASP A 122 -13.29 -4.52 6.15
N ASP A 123 -13.07 -5.20 5.01
CA ASP A 123 -12.89 -6.65 4.97
C ASP A 123 -11.70 -7.09 5.84
N VAL A 124 -10.60 -6.33 5.84
CA VAL A 124 -9.43 -6.64 6.67
C VAL A 124 -9.73 -6.42 8.15
N LEU A 125 -10.48 -5.36 8.51
CA LEU A 125 -10.92 -5.11 9.89
C LEU A 125 -11.88 -6.19 10.39
N GLU A 126 -12.83 -6.63 9.56
CA GLU A 126 -13.76 -7.71 9.87
C GLU A 126 -13.00 -9.03 10.10
N ALA A 127 -12.14 -9.41 9.18
CA ALA A 127 -11.28 -10.59 9.33
C ALA A 127 -10.36 -10.50 10.57
N LEU A 128 -9.89 -9.30 10.92
CA LEU A 128 -9.12 -9.06 12.13
C LEU A 128 -9.98 -9.24 13.39
N ALA A 129 -11.24 -8.79 13.37
CA ALA A 129 -12.18 -8.95 14.49
C ALA A 129 -12.47 -10.41 14.78
N GLU A 130 -12.64 -11.24 13.74
CA GLU A 130 -12.85 -12.69 13.86
C GLU A 130 -11.63 -13.45 14.40
N ARG A 131 -10.43 -12.89 14.23
CA ARG A 131 -9.22 -13.48 14.81
C ARG A 131 -9.18 -13.24 16.31
N GLY A 132 -9.13 -14.27 17.12
CA GLY A 132 -8.97 -14.16 18.57
C GLY A 132 -7.69 -13.42 18.96
N ARG A 133 -6.61 -14.13 19.28
CA ARG A 133 -5.31 -13.52 19.59
C ARG A 133 -4.54 -13.21 18.30
N TYR A 134 -4.35 -11.92 18.01
CA TYR A 134 -3.50 -11.45 16.91
C TYR A 134 -2.53 -10.40 17.45
N PRO A 135 -1.21 -10.69 17.50
CA PRO A 135 -0.22 -9.85 18.18
C PRO A 135 -0.10 -8.44 17.59
N LEU A 136 -0.35 -8.29 16.28
CA LEU A 136 -0.20 -7.03 15.55
C LEU A 136 -1.54 -6.29 15.33
N ARG A 137 -2.56 -6.56 16.17
CA ARG A 137 -3.89 -5.94 16.03
C ARG A 137 -3.82 -4.42 15.97
N SER A 138 -3.18 -3.79 16.96
CA SER A 138 -3.04 -2.34 17.00
C SER A 138 -2.31 -1.80 15.77
N LEU A 139 -1.23 -2.46 15.34
CA LEU A 139 -0.48 -2.10 14.14
C LEU A 139 -1.38 -2.11 12.89
N VAL A 140 -2.14 -3.18 12.68
CA VAL A 140 -3.04 -3.30 11.51
C VAL A 140 -4.14 -2.24 11.56
N THR A 141 -4.78 -2.04 12.71
CA THR A 141 -5.85 -1.03 12.87
C THR A 141 -5.32 0.37 12.55
N THR A 142 -4.18 0.75 13.15
CA THR A 142 -3.57 2.07 12.90
C THR A 142 -3.13 2.23 11.43
N ALA A 143 -2.61 1.16 10.82
CA ALA A 143 -2.16 1.20 9.43
C ALA A 143 -3.31 1.26 8.41
N LEU A 144 -4.48 0.73 8.72
CA LEU A 144 -5.66 0.78 7.84
C LEU A 144 -6.32 2.16 7.82
N GLU A 145 -6.19 2.95 8.87
CA GLU A 145 -6.78 4.30 8.94
C GLU A 145 -6.33 5.21 7.79
N PRO A 146 -5.02 5.43 7.53
CA PRO A 146 -4.58 6.24 6.39
C PRO A 146 -4.96 5.63 5.04
N ILE A 147 -5.01 4.29 4.91
CA ILE A 147 -5.40 3.60 3.68
C ILE A 147 -6.88 3.86 3.38
N ALA A 148 -7.76 3.77 4.39
CA ALA A 148 -9.17 4.11 4.27
C ALA A 148 -9.39 5.60 3.91
N ALA A 149 -8.45 6.48 4.32
CA ALA A 149 -8.43 7.89 3.95
C ALA A 149 -7.83 8.16 2.55
N GLY A 150 -7.52 7.13 1.77
CA GLY A 150 -7.05 7.25 0.39
C GLY A 150 -5.53 7.23 0.18
N ILE A 151 -4.73 6.87 1.19
CA ILE A 151 -3.28 6.70 1.02
C ILE A 151 -2.97 5.43 0.22
N GLU A 152 -2.31 5.58 -0.90
CA GLU A 152 -1.94 4.47 -1.79
C GLU A 152 -0.49 4.00 -1.65
N SER A 153 0.36 4.81 -1.06
CA SER A 153 1.78 4.49 -0.92
C SER A 153 2.40 5.08 0.36
N ILE A 154 3.54 4.52 0.75
CA ILE A 154 4.37 5.09 1.84
C ILE A 154 4.81 6.52 1.51
N LEU A 155 5.04 6.82 0.24
CA LEU A 155 5.46 8.15 -0.18
C LEU A 155 4.37 9.18 0.06
N GLU A 156 3.11 8.84 -0.25
CA GLU A 156 1.95 9.68 0.04
C GLU A 156 1.75 9.88 1.54
N LEU A 157 1.95 8.81 2.32
CA LEU A 157 1.90 8.89 3.78
C LEU A 157 3.01 9.80 4.32
N ASP A 158 4.26 9.63 3.85
CA ASP A 158 5.38 10.49 4.24
C ASP A 158 5.14 11.95 3.84
N THR A 159 4.48 12.18 2.71
CA THR A 159 4.07 13.50 2.24
C THR A 159 3.01 14.09 3.17
N LEU A 160 1.93 13.33 3.45
CA LEU A 160 0.85 13.82 4.30
C LEU A 160 1.33 14.08 5.74
N GLU A 161 1.95 13.10 6.38
CA GLU A 161 2.35 13.23 7.78
C GLU A 161 3.64 14.01 7.98
N GLY A 162 4.66 13.70 7.16
CA GLY A 162 6.01 14.24 7.34
C GLY A 162 6.21 15.63 6.78
N VAL A 163 5.44 16.01 5.76
CA VAL A 163 5.54 17.32 5.11
C VAL A 163 4.34 18.18 5.50
N ILE A 164 3.12 17.76 5.21
CA ILE A 164 1.92 18.59 5.29
C ILE A 164 1.50 18.82 6.75
N LEU A 165 1.07 17.77 7.44
CA LEU A 165 0.51 17.88 8.79
C LEU A 165 1.54 18.33 9.83
N ARG A 166 2.79 17.86 9.68
CA ARG A 166 3.88 18.23 10.60
C ARG A 166 4.24 19.70 10.54
N HIS A 167 3.95 20.37 9.43
CA HIS A 167 4.18 21.82 9.28
C HIS A 167 2.88 22.65 9.39
N GLY A 168 1.80 22.04 9.88
CA GLY A 168 0.52 22.75 10.12
C GLY A 168 -0.21 23.19 8.85
N LEU A 169 0.18 22.65 7.69
CA LEU A 169 -0.49 22.97 6.44
C LEU A 169 -1.88 22.34 6.38
N PRO A 170 -2.83 22.95 5.66
CA PRO A 170 -4.18 22.42 5.56
C PRO A 170 -4.17 21.04 4.88
N ARG A 171 -5.05 20.16 5.35
CA ARG A 171 -5.16 18.81 4.80
C ARG A 171 -5.67 18.86 3.36
N PRO A 172 -4.98 18.25 2.38
CA PRO A 172 -5.47 18.15 1.01
C PRO A 172 -6.54 17.07 0.86
N THR A 173 -7.29 17.12 -0.24
CA THR A 173 -8.01 15.95 -0.75
C THR A 173 -7.00 15.03 -1.43
N LEU A 174 -6.88 13.80 -0.91
CA LEU A 174 -6.01 12.78 -1.47
C LEU A 174 -6.69 12.08 -2.64
N GLN A 175 -5.91 11.66 -3.64
CA GLN A 175 -6.38 10.93 -4.81
C GLN A 175 -7.58 11.61 -5.50
N ALA A 176 -7.54 12.95 -5.53
CA ALA A 176 -8.62 13.77 -6.05
C ALA A 176 -8.89 13.47 -7.53
N ARG A 177 -10.13 13.12 -7.85
CA ARG A 177 -10.55 12.92 -9.24
C ARG A 177 -10.88 14.25 -9.89
N GLY A 178 -10.49 14.40 -11.13
CA GLY A 178 -10.77 15.62 -11.89
C GLY A 178 -10.66 15.41 -13.39
N GLN A 179 -11.02 16.45 -14.13
CA GLN A 179 -10.86 16.45 -15.59
C GLN A 179 -9.42 16.78 -15.96
N GLY A 180 -8.92 16.11 -16.97
CA GLY A 180 -7.61 16.30 -17.56
C GLY A 180 -7.68 16.52 -19.07
N PRO A 181 -6.54 16.64 -19.76
CA PRO A 181 -6.50 16.91 -21.19
C PRO A 181 -7.05 15.78 -22.07
N HIS A 182 -7.17 14.57 -21.53
CA HIS A 182 -7.62 13.36 -22.25
C HIS A 182 -8.69 12.56 -21.47
N GLY A 183 -9.43 13.19 -20.57
CA GLY A 183 -10.46 12.54 -19.74
C GLY A 183 -10.18 12.69 -18.25
N GLU A 184 -10.72 11.77 -17.45
CA GLU A 184 -10.54 11.77 -16.00
C GLU A 184 -9.06 11.56 -15.62
N ILE A 185 -8.59 12.35 -14.65
CA ILE A 185 -7.26 12.21 -14.03
C ILE A 185 -7.40 12.08 -12.52
N ARG A 186 -6.43 11.45 -11.89
CA ARG A 186 -6.23 11.44 -10.43
C ARG A 186 -5.04 12.31 -10.10
N ARG A 187 -5.16 13.08 -9.02
CA ARG A 187 -4.12 13.92 -8.43
C ARG A 187 -3.80 13.37 -7.05
N ASP A 188 -2.52 13.22 -6.72
CA ASP A 188 -2.13 12.60 -5.45
C ASP A 188 -2.61 13.41 -4.24
N ALA A 189 -2.46 14.74 -4.30
CA ALA A 189 -3.01 15.65 -3.30
C ALA A 189 -3.46 16.97 -3.96
N GLU A 190 -4.65 17.45 -3.60
CA GLU A 190 -5.20 18.71 -4.14
C GLU A 190 -5.80 19.55 -3.02
N TRP A 191 -5.45 20.84 -3.01
CA TRP A 191 -6.10 21.89 -2.24
C TRP A 191 -7.01 22.68 -3.19
N GLU A 192 -8.19 22.12 -3.45
CA GLU A 192 -9.15 22.65 -4.43
C GLU A 192 -9.48 24.13 -4.24
N PRO A 193 -9.72 24.66 -3.00
CA PRO A 193 -10.03 26.09 -2.80
C PRO A 193 -8.92 27.02 -3.25
N TYR A 194 -7.69 26.53 -3.33
CA TYR A 194 -6.51 27.31 -3.71
C TYR A 194 -6.02 26.95 -5.12
N GLY A 195 -6.56 25.89 -5.73
CA GLY A 195 -6.10 25.40 -7.02
C GLY A 195 -4.63 24.94 -6.98
N VAL A 196 -4.16 24.43 -5.85
CA VAL A 196 -2.80 23.87 -5.68
C VAL A 196 -2.88 22.34 -5.71
N VAL A 197 -2.00 21.74 -6.49
CA VAL A 197 -1.87 20.28 -6.65
C VAL A 197 -0.44 19.88 -6.31
N LEU A 198 -0.28 18.80 -5.58
CA LEU A 198 1.01 18.15 -5.35
C LEU A 198 0.95 16.74 -5.96
N GLU A 199 1.90 16.43 -6.81
CA GLU A 199 2.12 15.13 -7.44
C GLU A 199 3.40 14.51 -6.88
N SER A 200 3.30 13.29 -6.37
CA SER A 200 4.43 12.55 -5.79
C SER A 200 5.07 11.67 -6.85
N ASP A 201 6.22 12.08 -7.40
CA ASP A 201 6.93 11.28 -8.41
C ASP A 201 7.67 10.12 -7.74
N GLY A 202 6.98 8.99 -7.59
CA GLY A 202 7.55 7.73 -7.08
C GLY A 202 8.41 6.96 -8.07
N ARG A 203 8.49 7.40 -9.34
CA ARG A 203 9.20 6.71 -10.42
C ARG A 203 10.51 7.38 -10.77
N LEU A 204 11.60 6.67 -10.54
CA LEU A 204 12.98 7.10 -10.88
C LEU A 204 13.28 7.10 -12.38
N PHE A 205 12.38 6.61 -13.25
CA PHE A 205 12.63 6.51 -14.69
C PHE A 205 11.36 6.83 -15.50
N HIS A 206 11.33 7.99 -16.13
CA HIS A 206 10.34 8.34 -17.16
C HIS A 206 10.86 7.93 -18.54
N SER A 207 10.13 7.09 -19.26
CA SER A 207 10.33 6.92 -20.70
C SER A 207 9.89 8.19 -21.44
N GLY A 208 10.47 8.47 -22.60
CA GLY A 208 10.18 9.70 -23.36
C GLY A 208 8.68 9.96 -23.65
N ALA A 209 7.85 8.90 -23.71
CA ALA A 209 6.40 9.01 -23.87
C ALA A 209 5.69 9.59 -22.63
N SER A 210 6.20 9.30 -21.42
CA SER A 210 5.64 9.86 -20.19
C SER A 210 5.90 11.35 -20.05
N LEU A 211 7.06 11.85 -20.49
CA LEU A 211 7.41 13.28 -20.47
C LEU A 211 6.46 14.14 -21.30
N GLN A 212 5.97 13.65 -22.45
CA GLN A 212 5.01 14.38 -23.26
C GLN A 212 3.63 14.45 -22.60
N THR A 213 3.22 13.39 -21.93
CA THR A 213 1.97 13.34 -21.19
C THR A 213 2.01 14.29 -20.01
N ASP A 214 3.11 14.32 -19.26
CA ASP A 214 3.30 15.21 -18.11
C ASP A 214 3.29 16.68 -18.54
N ARG A 215 4.00 17.04 -19.60
CA ARG A 215 3.96 18.42 -20.17
C ARG A 215 2.56 18.84 -20.63
N ARG A 216 1.73 17.91 -21.09
CA ARG A 216 0.32 18.22 -21.44
C ARG A 216 -0.53 18.43 -20.22
N ARG A 217 -0.33 17.64 -19.16
CA ARG A 217 -0.99 17.81 -17.85
C ARG A 217 -0.64 19.17 -17.24
N ASP A 218 0.64 19.55 -17.25
CA ASP A 218 1.09 20.83 -16.70
C ASP A 218 0.48 22.03 -17.45
N ARG A 219 0.45 21.98 -18.80
CA ARG A 219 -0.23 23.02 -19.59
C ARG A 219 -1.74 23.08 -19.33
N TYR A 220 -2.37 21.93 -19.11
CA TYR A 220 -3.79 21.90 -18.77
C TYR A 220 -4.03 22.48 -17.37
N ALA A 221 -3.22 22.14 -16.40
CA ALA A 221 -3.28 22.70 -15.05
C ALA A 221 -3.13 24.23 -15.09
N ALA A 222 -2.11 24.73 -15.77
CA ALA A 222 -1.89 26.16 -15.95
C ALA A 222 -3.09 26.86 -16.61
N ARG A 223 -3.66 26.28 -17.68
CA ARG A 223 -4.83 26.84 -18.39
C ARG A 223 -6.08 26.86 -17.51
N THR A 224 -6.23 25.91 -16.59
CA THR A 224 -7.35 25.83 -15.63
C THR A 224 -7.06 26.56 -14.31
N GLY A 225 -6.00 27.36 -14.28
CA GLY A 225 -5.63 28.18 -13.13
C GLY A 225 -5.04 27.39 -11.96
N ARG A 226 -4.61 26.16 -12.16
CA ARG A 226 -3.98 25.34 -11.13
C ARG A 226 -2.45 25.48 -11.14
N VAL A 227 -1.86 25.41 -9.97
CA VAL A 227 -0.41 25.27 -9.77
C VAL A 227 -0.11 23.84 -9.39
N THR A 228 0.73 23.16 -10.16
CA THR A 228 1.17 21.80 -9.85
C THR A 228 2.60 21.86 -9.33
N LEU A 229 2.79 21.37 -8.10
CA LEU A 229 4.08 21.07 -7.49
C LEU A 229 4.39 19.59 -7.73
N ARG A 230 5.64 19.26 -8.03
CA ARG A 230 6.11 17.89 -8.17
C ARG A 230 7.18 17.63 -7.14
N ALA A 231 7.06 16.53 -6.40
CA ALA A 231 8.03 16.17 -5.39
C ALA A 231 8.54 14.75 -5.60
N GLY A 232 9.83 14.60 -5.69
CA GLY A 232 10.51 13.32 -5.79
C GLY A 232 10.70 12.66 -4.43
N HIS A 233 11.02 11.36 -4.45
CA HIS A 233 11.28 10.59 -3.23
C HIS A 233 12.35 11.24 -2.31
N ALA A 234 13.41 11.82 -2.88
CA ALA A 234 14.47 12.45 -2.10
C ALA A 234 13.96 13.69 -1.34
N GLU A 235 13.15 14.53 -1.97
CA GLU A 235 12.58 15.73 -1.37
C GLU A 235 11.59 15.36 -0.25
N ILE A 236 10.71 14.39 -0.49
CA ILE A 236 9.76 13.90 0.52
C ILE A 236 10.48 13.27 1.71
N ARG A 237 11.60 12.59 1.52
CA ARG A 237 12.33 11.92 2.60
C ARG A 237 13.35 12.79 3.32
N PHE A 238 14.06 13.64 2.61
CA PHE A 238 15.21 14.38 3.12
C PHE A 238 15.05 15.90 3.05
N GLY A 239 14.17 16.41 2.15
CA GLY A 239 13.90 17.84 1.95
C GLY A 239 12.52 18.28 2.48
N ARG A 240 11.96 17.60 3.47
CA ARG A 240 10.57 17.80 3.95
C ARG A 240 10.23 19.24 4.29
N CYS A 241 11.15 19.94 4.95
CA CYS A 241 10.91 21.31 5.39
C CYS A 241 10.89 22.29 4.21
N ASP A 242 11.78 22.10 3.24
CA ASP A 242 11.82 22.95 2.03
C ASP A 242 10.57 22.71 1.17
N LEU A 243 10.18 21.44 0.98
CA LEU A 243 8.94 21.11 0.29
C LEU A 243 7.70 21.68 1.00
N ALA A 244 7.67 21.66 2.35
CA ALA A 244 6.57 22.27 3.10
C ALA A 244 6.52 23.80 2.91
N ILE A 245 7.67 24.46 2.80
CA ILE A 245 7.76 25.88 2.49
C ILE A 245 7.23 26.17 1.08
N ASP A 246 7.62 25.37 0.08
CA ASP A 246 7.15 25.54 -1.29
C ASP A 246 5.62 25.36 -1.39
N ILE A 247 5.06 24.36 -0.73
CA ILE A 247 3.60 24.16 -0.63
C ILE A 247 2.94 25.38 0.04
N PHE A 248 3.49 25.82 1.17
CA PHE A 248 2.96 26.98 1.92
C PHE A 248 2.94 28.24 1.05
N LEU A 249 4.03 28.55 0.38
CA LEU A 249 4.13 29.73 -0.49
C LEU A 249 3.16 29.65 -1.67
N ALA A 250 3.01 28.47 -2.27
CA ALA A 250 2.00 28.24 -3.30
C ALA A 250 0.58 28.47 -2.79
N LEU A 251 0.24 27.94 -1.61
CA LEU A 251 -1.06 28.17 -0.99
C LEU A 251 -1.29 29.65 -0.63
N ARG A 252 -0.27 30.32 -0.06
CA ARG A 252 -0.32 31.76 0.28
C ARG A 252 -0.55 32.63 -0.95
N SER A 253 0.13 32.36 -2.06
CA SER A 253 -0.07 33.09 -3.33
C SER A 253 -1.48 32.94 -3.89
N ARG A 254 -2.24 31.96 -3.39
CA ARG A 254 -3.59 31.62 -3.80
C ARG A 254 -4.65 31.97 -2.75
N GLY A 255 -4.29 32.74 -1.71
CA GLY A 255 -5.21 33.28 -0.73
C GLY A 255 -5.35 32.47 0.57
N TYR A 256 -4.50 31.46 0.81
CA TYR A 256 -4.44 30.80 2.11
C TYR A 256 -3.99 31.80 3.18
N GLN A 257 -4.76 31.90 4.29
CA GLN A 257 -4.51 32.87 5.35
C GLN A 257 -3.88 32.23 6.60
N GLY A 258 -3.75 30.89 6.64
CA GLY A 258 -3.12 30.20 7.78
C GLY A 258 -1.61 30.36 7.78
N ASP A 259 -0.98 29.86 8.83
CA ASP A 259 0.47 29.91 9.05
C ASP A 259 1.13 28.57 8.77
N ILE A 260 2.45 28.59 8.59
CA ILE A 260 3.28 27.39 8.58
C ILE A 260 3.90 27.19 9.96
N LEU A 261 4.03 25.95 10.42
CA LEU A 261 4.67 25.60 11.68
C LEU A 261 6.09 25.07 11.45
N ALA A 262 6.99 25.40 12.37
CA ALA A 262 8.32 24.79 12.38
C ALA A 262 8.25 23.42 13.05
N CYS A 263 8.66 22.36 12.33
CA CYS A 263 8.63 20.97 12.84
C CYS A 263 9.74 20.67 13.88
N SER A 264 10.71 21.56 14.03
CA SER A 264 11.84 21.44 14.98
C SER A 264 12.56 22.78 15.15
N PRO A 265 13.42 22.94 16.17
CA PRO A 265 14.21 24.16 16.35
C PRO A 265 15.15 24.51 15.17
N ARG A 266 15.50 23.52 14.34
CA ARG A 266 16.37 23.72 13.15
C ARG A 266 15.56 23.77 11.84
N CYS A 267 14.24 23.79 11.92
CA CYS A 267 13.39 23.81 10.74
C CYS A 267 13.51 25.15 9.99
N PRO A 268 13.82 25.16 8.69
CA PRO A 268 13.87 26.40 7.89
C PRO A 268 12.56 27.20 7.88
N ALA A 269 11.42 26.54 8.06
CA ALA A 269 10.11 27.19 8.12
C ALA A 269 9.98 28.21 9.28
N ARG A 270 10.89 28.17 10.27
CA ARG A 270 10.92 29.18 11.35
C ARG A 270 11.01 30.61 10.87
N THR A 271 11.65 30.86 9.75
CA THR A 271 11.77 32.19 9.17
C THR A 271 10.46 32.76 8.64
N LEU A 272 9.49 31.88 8.39
CA LEU A 272 8.15 32.22 7.90
C LEU A 272 7.06 32.06 8.95
N CYS A 273 7.42 31.55 10.12
CA CYS A 273 6.49 31.31 11.22
C CYS A 273 6.30 32.60 12.04
N PRO A 274 5.05 33.02 12.36
CA PRO A 274 4.83 34.11 13.29
C PRO A 274 5.44 33.81 14.67
N ALA A 275 6.03 34.80 15.32
CA ALA A 275 6.81 34.66 16.56
C ALA A 275 6.08 33.95 17.73
N LEU A 276 4.76 33.80 17.66
CA LEU A 276 3.92 33.19 18.71
C LEU A 276 3.76 31.67 18.58
N ASN A 277 4.11 31.07 17.45
CA ASN A 277 3.84 29.63 17.15
C ASN A 277 5.11 28.79 16.90
N CYS A 278 6.29 29.32 17.19
CA CYS A 278 7.57 28.67 16.93
C CYS A 278 8.19 28.02 18.19
N THR A 279 7.42 27.28 18.98
CA THR A 279 7.95 26.52 20.14
C THR A 279 8.30 25.09 19.78
#